data_a4052e82427df425d41951c666b6e018
#
_entry.id   a4052e82427df425d41951c666b6e018
#
_cell.length_a   1.000
_cell.length_b   1.000
_cell.length_c   1.000
_cell.angle_alpha   90.00
_cell.angle_beta   90.00
_cell.angle_gamma   90.00
#
_symmetry.space_group_name_H-M   'P 1'
#
loop_
_entity.id
_entity.type
_entity.pdbx_description
1 polymer ?
#
loop_
_entity_poly.entity_id
_entity_poly.type
_entity_poly.pdbx_seq_one_letter_code
_entity_poly.pdbx_strand_id
1 'polypeptide(L)'
;MPRSGDEARQRLQLAALDLYLEGGYDDTTTARIAARAGVTERTFFRHFPDKREVLFDGEGALGADLERGIVEAPEGLDPLTVLLFSFRTAVPLLVRNRPLSERRQAVISATPALRERALMKEASLSTVLAAALQRRGVDAGRAMLAGQIGIAAFSRAVLVWFEHPEHDLDDLLAQTFGDLRTLTTPSA
;
A
#
# COMPACT_ATOMS: atom_id res chain seq x y z
N MET A 1 9.16 -16.18 18.75
CA MET A 1 9.33 -17.17 17.66
C MET A 1 8.29 -16.85 16.59
N PRO A 2 8.66 -16.51 15.34
CA PRO A 2 7.69 -16.43 14.25
C PRO A 2 6.99 -17.78 14.15
N ARG A 3 5.68 -17.78 13.99
CA ARG A 3 4.93 -19.02 13.81
C ARG A 3 5.29 -19.60 12.45
N SER A 4 5.46 -20.91 12.33
CA SER A 4 5.82 -21.60 11.07
C SER A 4 4.94 -21.22 9.86
N GLY A 5 3.73 -20.71 10.13
CA GLY A 5 2.82 -20.17 9.14
C GLY A 5 3.30 -18.86 8.51
N ASP A 6 3.83 -17.94 9.31
CA ASP A 6 4.29 -16.63 8.83
C ASP A 6 5.56 -16.78 7.97
N GLU A 7 6.44 -17.71 8.34
CA GLU A 7 7.63 -18.02 7.53
C GLU A 7 7.26 -18.64 6.17
N ALA A 8 6.28 -19.54 6.13
CA ALA A 8 5.80 -20.12 4.87
C ALA A 8 5.14 -19.06 3.99
N ARG A 9 4.36 -18.16 4.59
CA ARG A 9 3.71 -17.03 3.91
C ARG A 9 4.75 -16.11 3.27
N GLN A 10 5.78 -15.72 4.01
CA GLN A 10 6.86 -14.87 3.51
C GLN A 10 7.66 -15.55 2.38
N ARG A 11 7.97 -16.85 2.50
CA ARG A 11 8.64 -17.58 1.43
C ARG A 11 7.81 -17.64 0.16
N LEU A 12 6.50 -17.83 0.27
CA LEU A 12 5.58 -17.80 -0.88
C LEU A 12 5.57 -16.45 -1.58
N GLN A 13 5.58 -15.34 -0.83
CA GLN A 13 5.64 -13.99 -1.38
C GLN A 13 6.94 -13.74 -2.16
N LEU A 14 8.09 -14.08 -1.57
CA LEU A 14 9.38 -13.93 -2.22
C LEU A 14 9.48 -14.80 -3.48
N ALA A 15 9.06 -16.07 -3.38
CA ALA A 15 9.06 -17.00 -4.51
C ALA A 15 8.16 -16.52 -5.66
N ALA A 16 6.98 -15.98 -5.36
CA ALA A 16 6.08 -15.43 -6.36
C ALA A 16 6.71 -14.22 -7.07
N LEU A 17 7.27 -13.29 -6.28
CA LEU A 17 7.90 -12.08 -6.81
C LEU A 17 9.09 -12.41 -7.71
N ASP A 18 9.95 -13.35 -7.31
CA ASP A 18 11.08 -13.81 -8.11
C ASP A 18 10.60 -14.40 -9.44
N LEU A 19 9.60 -15.30 -9.40
CA LEU A 19 9.06 -15.94 -10.60
C LEU A 19 8.37 -14.95 -11.55
N TYR A 20 7.68 -13.95 -11.02
CA TYR A 20 7.03 -12.91 -11.84
C TYR A 20 8.07 -12.03 -12.53
N LEU A 21 9.19 -11.74 -11.89
CA LEU A 21 10.28 -10.98 -12.48
C LEU A 21 11.10 -11.79 -13.48
N GLU A 22 11.29 -13.10 -13.23
CA GLU A 22 12.05 -14.01 -14.10
C GLU A 22 11.30 -14.40 -15.38
N GLY A 23 10.02 -14.76 -15.27
CA GLY A 23 9.25 -15.36 -16.36
C GLY A 23 7.91 -14.70 -16.66
N GLY A 24 7.60 -13.60 -16.00
CA GLY A 24 6.31 -12.91 -16.12
C GLY A 24 5.19 -13.50 -15.26
N TYR A 25 4.18 -12.66 -15.05
CA TYR A 25 3.02 -13.03 -14.23
C TYR A 25 2.18 -14.13 -14.87
N ASP A 26 1.90 -14.05 -16.18
CA ASP A 26 0.95 -14.96 -16.85
C ASP A 26 1.45 -16.40 -16.86
N ASP A 27 2.74 -16.62 -17.13
CA ASP A 27 3.37 -17.94 -17.21
C ASP A 27 3.73 -18.55 -15.84
N THR A 28 3.50 -17.81 -14.76
CA THR A 28 3.74 -18.30 -13.39
C THR A 28 2.48 -18.95 -12.82
N THR A 29 2.62 -20.20 -12.34
CA THR A 29 1.54 -20.97 -11.70
C THR A 29 1.71 -21.04 -10.19
N THR A 30 0.61 -21.27 -9.46
CA THR A 30 0.62 -21.50 -8.01
C THR A 30 1.49 -22.69 -7.61
N ALA A 31 1.50 -23.76 -8.42
CA ALA A 31 2.35 -24.91 -8.23
C ALA A 31 3.85 -24.55 -8.31
N ARG A 32 4.26 -23.73 -9.29
CA ARG A 32 5.65 -23.23 -9.40
C ARG A 32 6.05 -22.37 -8.21
N ILE A 33 5.15 -21.49 -7.74
CA ILE A 33 5.39 -20.64 -6.56
C ILE A 33 5.57 -21.53 -5.33
N ALA A 34 4.68 -22.50 -5.10
CA ALA A 34 4.76 -23.42 -3.97
C ALA A 34 6.05 -24.23 -3.98
N ALA A 35 6.42 -24.78 -5.14
CA ALA A 35 7.67 -25.54 -5.32
C ALA A 35 8.91 -24.68 -5.00
N ARG A 36 8.98 -23.44 -5.53
CA ARG A 36 10.07 -22.49 -5.27
C ARG A 36 10.15 -22.12 -3.78
N ALA A 37 9.01 -22.00 -3.10
CA ALA A 37 8.93 -21.70 -1.67
C ALA A 37 9.23 -22.92 -0.77
N GLY A 38 9.40 -24.11 -1.32
CA GLY A 38 9.63 -25.35 -0.56
C GLY A 38 8.38 -25.80 0.21
N VAL A 39 7.19 -25.59 -0.35
CA VAL A 39 5.92 -26.01 0.25
C VAL A 39 5.02 -26.67 -0.79
N THR A 40 3.91 -27.27 -0.34
CA THR A 40 2.91 -27.85 -1.27
C THR A 40 1.96 -26.76 -1.80
N GLU A 41 1.35 -27.00 -2.96
CA GLU A 41 0.32 -26.13 -3.50
C GLU A 41 -0.91 -26.02 -2.57
N ARG A 42 -1.25 -27.07 -1.82
CA ARG A 42 -2.24 -27.01 -0.74
C ARG A 42 -1.84 -26.00 0.35
N THR A 43 -0.56 -25.89 0.66
CA THR A 43 -0.05 -24.88 1.60
C THR A 43 -0.18 -23.47 1.01
N PHE A 44 0.06 -23.30 -0.29
CA PHE A 44 -0.20 -22.03 -0.98
C PHE A 44 -1.64 -21.58 -0.78
N PHE A 45 -2.62 -22.41 -1.16
CA PHE A 45 -4.06 -22.05 -1.06
C PHE A 45 -4.57 -21.89 0.38
N ARG A 46 -3.85 -22.39 1.38
CA ARG A 46 -4.14 -22.07 2.78
C ARG A 46 -3.79 -20.62 3.14
N HIS A 47 -2.82 -20.01 2.45
CA HIS A 47 -2.35 -18.64 2.72
C HIS A 47 -2.93 -17.61 1.75
N PHE A 48 -3.12 -17.99 0.49
CA PHE A 48 -3.54 -17.08 -0.57
C PHE A 48 -4.62 -17.72 -1.43
N PRO A 49 -5.72 -17.01 -1.74
CA PRO A 49 -6.81 -17.54 -2.56
C PRO A 49 -6.40 -17.73 -4.03
N ASP A 50 -5.48 -16.91 -4.53
CA ASP A 50 -4.93 -16.99 -5.88
C ASP A 50 -3.53 -16.36 -5.96
N LYS A 51 -2.89 -16.45 -7.15
CA LYS A 51 -1.53 -15.93 -7.35
C LYS A 51 -1.43 -14.39 -7.33
N ARG A 52 -2.54 -13.66 -7.54
CA ARG A 52 -2.57 -12.19 -7.48
C ARG A 52 -2.43 -11.71 -6.04
N GLU A 53 -3.17 -12.35 -5.13
CA GLU A 53 -3.23 -11.93 -3.73
C GLU A 53 -1.89 -12.05 -3.00
N VAL A 54 -0.95 -12.83 -3.53
CA VAL A 54 0.40 -12.94 -2.95
C VAL A 54 1.13 -11.59 -2.92
N LEU A 55 0.92 -10.74 -3.94
CA LEU A 55 1.55 -9.42 -4.02
C LEU A 55 0.86 -8.35 -3.16
N PHE A 56 -0.39 -8.58 -2.78
CA PHE A 56 -1.20 -7.62 -2.01
C PHE A 56 -1.33 -7.99 -0.53
N ASP A 57 -0.51 -8.92 -0.08
CA ASP A 57 -0.44 -9.31 1.32
C ASP A 57 0.20 -8.21 2.18
N GLY A 58 -0.34 -8.01 3.38
CA GLY A 58 0.11 -6.94 4.29
C GLY A 58 -0.65 -5.61 4.15
N GLU A 59 -1.47 -5.43 3.11
CA GLU A 59 -2.26 -4.21 2.95
C GLU A 59 -3.29 -4.00 4.07
N GLY A 60 -3.85 -5.09 4.58
CA GLY A 60 -4.74 -5.02 5.75
C GLY A 60 -4.02 -4.49 7.00
N ALA A 61 -2.76 -4.88 7.19
CA ALA A 61 -1.93 -4.37 8.27
C ALA A 61 -1.60 -2.88 8.06
N LEU A 62 -1.24 -2.48 6.84
CA LEU A 62 -1.03 -1.07 6.51
C LEU A 62 -2.31 -0.25 6.76
N GLY A 63 -3.48 -0.74 6.31
CA GLY A 63 -4.76 -0.07 6.56
C GLY A 63 -5.04 0.14 8.04
N ALA A 64 -4.80 -0.88 8.88
CA ALA A 64 -4.97 -0.79 10.33
C ALA A 64 -3.97 0.20 10.98
N ASP A 65 -2.73 0.24 10.49
CA ASP A 65 -1.73 1.20 10.97
C ASP A 65 -2.11 2.63 10.60
N LEU A 66 -2.59 2.86 9.37
CA LEU A 66 -3.06 4.17 8.94
C LEU A 66 -4.32 4.61 9.69
N GLU A 67 -5.27 3.70 9.93
CA GLU A 67 -6.46 3.98 10.74
C GLU A 67 -6.08 4.41 12.16
N ARG A 68 -5.12 3.71 12.77
CA ARG A 68 -4.58 4.08 14.09
C ARG A 68 -3.92 5.45 14.04
N GLY A 69 -3.10 5.76 13.02
CA GLY A 69 -2.49 7.07 12.84
C GLY A 69 -3.53 8.19 12.73
N ILE A 70 -4.68 7.94 12.07
CA ILE A 70 -5.79 8.90 12.03
C ILE A 70 -6.37 9.13 13.44
N VAL A 71 -6.55 8.06 14.22
CA VAL A 71 -7.10 8.16 15.59
C VAL A 71 -6.14 8.93 16.51
N GLU A 72 -4.84 8.70 16.39
CA GLU A 72 -3.79 9.31 17.21
C GLU A 72 -3.43 10.74 16.80
N ALA A 73 -3.87 11.20 15.62
CA ALA A 73 -3.60 12.55 15.15
C ALA A 73 -4.16 13.61 16.12
N PRO A 74 -3.46 14.74 16.35
CA PRO A 74 -3.93 15.82 17.21
C PRO A 74 -5.33 16.29 16.83
N GLU A 75 -6.09 16.80 17.83
CA GLU A 75 -7.39 17.41 17.59
C GLU A 75 -7.27 18.75 16.84
N GLY A 76 -8.34 19.17 16.17
CA GLY A 76 -8.42 20.46 15.49
C GLY A 76 -7.70 20.54 14.13
N LEU A 77 -7.07 19.45 13.69
CA LEU A 77 -6.46 19.39 12.37
C LEU A 77 -7.51 19.19 11.26
N ASP A 78 -7.28 19.80 10.10
CA ASP A 78 -8.06 19.53 8.90
C ASP A 78 -7.86 18.08 8.39
N PRO A 79 -8.81 17.52 7.63
CA PRO A 79 -8.75 16.13 7.21
C PRO A 79 -7.49 15.74 6.42
N LEU A 80 -6.95 16.61 5.57
CA LEU A 80 -5.73 16.32 4.81
C LEU A 80 -4.49 16.33 5.71
N THR A 81 -4.44 17.21 6.70
CA THR A 81 -3.36 17.22 7.70
C THR A 81 -3.40 15.96 8.58
N VAL A 82 -4.60 15.49 8.96
CA VAL A 82 -4.77 14.21 9.68
C VAL A 82 -4.27 13.05 8.85
N LEU A 83 -4.59 13.00 7.55
CA LEU A 83 -4.11 11.95 6.65
C LEU A 83 -2.58 12.00 6.46
N LEU A 84 -2.00 13.19 6.26
CA LEU A 84 -0.56 13.34 6.20
C LEU A 84 0.13 12.83 7.47
N PHE A 85 -0.40 13.18 8.64
CA PHE A 85 0.09 12.66 9.92
C PHE A 85 0.07 11.13 9.94
N SER A 86 -1.06 10.54 9.55
CA SER A 86 -1.23 9.09 9.50
C SER A 86 -0.25 8.43 8.52
N PHE A 87 -0.07 8.95 7.31
CA PHE A 87 0.88 8.39 6.34
C PHE A 87 2.33 8.46 6.84
N ARG A 88 2.69 9.53 7.55
CA ARG A 88 4.02 9.66 8.17
C ARG A 88 4.31 8.58 9.19
N THR A 89 3.31 8.11 9.92
CA THR A 89 3.52 6.99 10.88
C THR A 89 3.91 5.68 10.16
N ALA A 90 3.55 5.51 8.88
CA ALA A 90 3.91 4.35 8.09
C ALA A 90 5.29 4.45 7.41
N VAL A 91 5.90 5.64 7.33
CA VAL A 91 7.18 5.87 6.63
C VAL A 91 8.28 4.92 7.11
N PRO A 92 8.54 4.70 8.41
CA PRO A 92 9.60 3.80 8.85
C PRO A 92 9.41 2.36 8.36
N LEU A 93 8.16 1.89 8.27
CA LEU A 93 7.83 0.57 7.73
C LEU A 93 8.09 0.49 6.23
N LEU A 94 7.67 1.51 5.49
CA LEU A 94 7.86 1.60 4.04
C LEU A 94 9.34 1.66 3.66
N VAL A 95 10.13 2.49 4.35
CA VAL A 95 11.58 2.62 4.15
C VAL A 95 12.28 1.27 4.38
N ARG A 96 11.95 0.58 5.47
CA ARG A 96 12.53 -0.74 5.76
C ARG A 96 12.19 -1.78 4.69
N ASN A 97 10.99 -1.72 4.12
CA ASN A 97 10.52 -2.68 3.12
C ASN A 97 10.71 -2.22 1.67
N ARG A 98 11.40 -1.09 1.46
CA ARG A 98 11.57 -0.48 0.13
C ARG A 98 12.03 -1.46 -0.95
N PRO A 99 13.12 -2.25 -0.76
CA PRO A 99 13.62 -3.12 -1.82
C PRO A 99 12.57 -4.14 -2.32
N LEU A 100 11.73 -4.65 -1.41
CA LEU A 100 10.65 -5.57 -1.76
C LEU A 100 9.50 -4.83 -2.44
N SER A 101 9.16 -3.64 -1.96
CA SER A 101 8.07 -2.81 -2.48
C SER A 101 8.35 -2.29 -3.89
N GLU A 102 9.58 -1.90 -4.20
CA GLU A 102 10.00 -1.50 -5.56
C GLU A 102 9.87 -2.66 -6.56
N ARG A 103 10.37 -3.84 -6.21
CA ARG A 103 10.24 -5.04 -7.04
C ARG A 103 8.79 -5.42 -7.28
N ARG A 104 7.96 -5.34 -6.24
CA ARG A 104 6.51 -5.56 -6.33
C ARG A 104 5.84 -4.55 -7.25
N GLN A 105 6.18 -3.27 -7.12
CA GLN A 105 5.65 -2.21 -7.95
C GLN A 105 6.01 -2.40 -9.43
N ALA A 106 7.24 -2.84 -9.73
CA ALA A 106 7.65 -3.16 -11.09
C ALA A 106 6.77 -4.24 -11.73
N VAL A 107 6.47 -5.33 -11.00
CA VAL A 107 5.58 -6.40 -11.47
C VAL A 107 4.15 -5.90 -11.65
N ILE A 108 3.61 -5.13 -10.70
CA ILE A 108 2.25 -4.56 -10.78
C ILE A 108 2.13 -3.64 -11.99
N SER A 109 3.08 -2.74 -12.19
CA SER A 109 3.07 -1.78 -13.29
C SER A 109 3.15 -2.44 -14.68
N ALA A 110 3.83 -3.57 -14.79
CA ALA A 110 3.98 -4.31 -16.04
C ALA A 110 2.75 -5.18 -16.38
N THR A 111 1.87 -5.47 -15.41
CA THR A 111 0.79 -6.47 -15.57
C THR A 111 -0.59 -5.81 -15.45
N PRO A 112 -1.40 -5.73 -16.55
CA PRO A 112 -2.72 -5.08 -16.52
C PRO A 112 -3.65 -5.59 -15.42
N ALA A 113 -3.77 -6.92 -15.26
CA ALA A 113 -4.63 -7.54 -14.23
C ALA A 113 -4.20 -7.20 -12.79
N LEU A 114 -2.91 -6.98 -12.56
CA LEU A 114 -2.40 -6.56 -11.24
C LEU A 114 -2.62 -5.06 -11.01
N ARG A 115 -2.52 -4.23 -12.05
CA ARG A 115 -2.86 -2.80 -11.96
C ARG A 115 -4.33 -2.60 -11.59
N GLU A 116 -5.24 -3.34 -12.25
CA GLU A 116 -6.66 -3.31 -11.90
C GLU A 116 -6.87 -3.68 -10.42
N ARG A 117 -6.22 -4.75 -9.97
CA ARG A 117 -6.31 -5.17 -8.58
C ARG A 117 -5.76 -4.13 -7.60
N ALA A 118 -4.64 -3.47 -7.94
CA ALA A 118 -4.07 -2.38 -7.13
C ALA A 118 -5.06 -1.21 -6.99
N LEU A 119 -5.70 -0.78 -8.07
CA LEU A 119 -6.73 0.27 -8.03
C LEU A 119 -7.93 -0.10 -7.15
N MET A 120 -8.37 -1.35 -7.19
CA MET A 120 -9.45 -1.82 -6.31
C MET A 120 -9.04 -1.78 -4.83
N LYS A 121 -7.77 -2.10 -4.53
CA LYS A 121 -7.21 -2.04 -3.18
C LYS A 121 -7.08 -0.60 -2.68
N GLU A 122 -6.61 0.31 -3.52
CA GLU A 122 -6.57 1.75 -3.20
C GLU A 122 -7.96 2.30 -2.90
N ALA A 123 -8.97 1.94 -3.69
CA ALA A 123 -10.35 2.31 -3.45
C ALA A 123 -10.87 1.77 -2.11
N SER A 124 -10.53 0.51 -1.77
CA SER A 124 -10.88 -0.08 -0.48
C SER A 124 -10.21 0.66 0.69
N LEU A 125 -8.93 0.99 0.54
CA LEU A 125 -8.16 1.72 1.55
C LEU A 125 -8.72 3.13 1.75
N SER A 126 -9.07 3.85 0.67
CA SER A 126 -9.69 5.18 0.77
C SER A 126 -10.99 5.14 1.59
N THR A 127 -11.77 4.07 1.46
CA THR A 127 -13.00 3.86 2.26
C THR A 127 -12.69 3.66 3.75
N VAL A 128 -11.65 2.90 4.07
CA VAL A 128 -11.19 2.72 5.46
C VAL A 128 -10.77 4.05 6.07
N LEU A 129 -9.97 4.85 5.34
CA LEU A 129 -9.53 6.17 5.80
C LEU A 129 -10.71 7.13 5.98
N ALA A 130 -11.66 7.12 5.04
CA ALA A 130 -12.88 7.93 5.16
C ALA A 130 -13.69 7.57 6.41
N ALA A 131 -13.88 6.28 6.70
CA ALA A 131 -14.56 5.83 7.90
C ALA A 131 -13.83 6.26 9.18
N ALA A 132 -12.50 6.23 9.19
CA ALA A 132 -11.71 6.72 10.32
C ALA A 132 -11.87 8.24 10.53
N LEU A 133 -11.85 9.03 9.45
CA LEU A 133 -12.10 10.48 9.51
C LEU A 133 -13.53 10.80 10.01
N GLN A 134 -14.53 10.03 9.59
CA GLN A 134 -15.91 10.20 10.06
C GLN A 134 -16.00 9.98 11.59
N ARG A 135 -15.29 8.99 12.15
CA ARG A 135 -15.22 8.78 13.60
C ARG A 135 -14.60 9.96 14.35
N ARG A 136 -13.79 10.78 13.66
CA ARG A 136 -13.27 12.06 14.18
C ARG A 136 -14.23 13.24 13.96
N GLY A 137 -15.45 13.00 13.48
CA GLY A 137 -16.47 14.04 13.29
C GLY A 137 -16.41 14.75 11.92
N VAL A 138 -15.61 14.26 10.98
CA VAL A 138 -15.61 14.79 9.59
C VAL A 138 -16.90 14.36 8.90
N ASP A 139 -17.57 15.30 8.21
CA ASP A 139 -18.73 15.00 7.37
C ASP A 139 -18.45 13.88 6.37
N ALA A 140 -19.45 13.02 6.11
CA ALA A 140 -19.29 11.81 5.30
C ALA A 140 -18.80 12.11 3.88
N GLY A 141 -19.34 13.14 3.23
CA GLY A 141 -18.92 13.53 1.87
C GLY A 141 -17.50 14.06 1.85
N ARG A 142 -17.14 14.89 2.82
CA ARG A 142 -15.79 15.43 2.99
C ARG A 142 -14.77 14.33 3.35
N ALA A 143 -15.15 13.40 4.22
CA ALA A 143 -14.30 12.28 4.61
C ALA A 143 -13.99 11.37 3.41
N MET A 144 -15.01 11.06 2.58
CA MET A 144 -14.83 10.25 1.38
C MET A 144 -13.89 10.93 0.38
N LEU A 145 -14.13 12.21 0.10
CA LEU A 145 -13.27 13.00 -0.80
C LEU A 145 -11.84 13.07 -0.28
N ALA A 146 -11.65 13.37 1.01
CA ALA A 146 -10.33 13.43 1.64
C ALA A 146 -9.61 12.08 1.55
N GLY A 147 -10.30 10.95 1.82
CA GLY A 147 -9.74 9.61 1.71
C GLY A 147 -9.25 9.30 0.29
N GLN A 148 -10.04 9.60 -0.74
CA GLN A 148 -9.68 9.39 -2.13
C GLN A 148 -8.47 10.25 -2.55
N ILE A 149 -8.51 11.55 -2.27
CA ILE A 149 -7.41 12.47 -2.58
C ILE A 149 -6.15 12.11 -1.80
N GLY A 150 -6.30 11.76 -0.52
CA GLY A 150 -5.19 11.36 0.34
C GLY A 150 -4.45 10.12 -0.17
N ILE A 151 -5.19 9.08 -0.58
CA ILE A 151 -4.57 7.88 -1.20
C ILE A 151 -3.88 8.23 -2.50
N ALA A 152 -4.49 9.04 -3.37
CA ALA A 152 -3.86 9.46 -4.62
C ALA A 152 -2.55 10.21 -4.38
N ALA A 153 -2.52 11.13 -3.40
CA ALA A 153 -1.31 11.85 -3.00
C ALA A 153 -0.24 10.93 -2.41
N PHE A 154 -0.64 10.02 -1.53
CA PHE A 154 0.25 9.01 -0.96
C PHE A 154 0.89 8.12 -2.03
N SER A 155 0.07 7.54 -2.92
CA SER A 155 0.54 6.71 -4.03
C SER A 155 1.50 7.48 -4.94
N ARG A 156 1.21 8.75 -5.24
CA ARG A 156 2.10 9.62 -6.02
C ARG A 156 3.45 9.83 -5.34
N ALA A 157 3.46 10.16 -4.04
CA ALA A 157 4.69 10.37 -3.28
C ALA A 157 5.54 9.08 -3.25
N VAL A 158 4.92 7.91 -3.02
CA VAL A 158 5.60 6.61 -3.02
C VAL A 158 6.19 6.28 -4.39
N LEU A 159 5.48 6.54 -5.49
CA LEU A 159 5.99 6.29 -6.85
C LEU A 159 7.20 7.18 -7.15
N VAL A 160 7.13 8.48 -6.83
CA VAL A 160 8.29 9.39 -6.98
C VAL A 160 9.48 8.92 -6.15
N TRP A 161 9.22 8.47 -4.94
CA TRP A 161 10.26 7.94 -4.08
C TRP A 161 10.94 6.67 -4.64
N PHE A 162 10.21 5.80 -5.35
CA PHE A 162 10.80 4.66 -6.04
C PHE A 162 11.67 5.09 -7.24
N GLU A 163 11.23 6.10 -7.99
CA GLU A 163 11.95 6.66 -9.14
C GLU A 163 13.22 7.44 -8.71
N HIS A 164 13.18 8.06 -7.52
CA HIS A 164 14.20 8.96 -6.99
C HIS A 164 14.65 8.52 -5.59
N PRO A 165 15.55 7.52 -5.50
CA PRO A 165 15.98 6.94 -4.23
C PRO A 165 16.76 7.91 -3.32
N GLU A 166 17.24 9.01 -3.86
CA GLU A 166 17.95 10.09 -3.14
C GLU A 166 17.01 10.97 -2.31
N HIS A 167 15.71 10.95 -2.57
CA HIS A 167 14.74 11.75 -1.81
C HIS A 167 14.23 11.01 -0.57
N ASP A 168 13.94 11.77 0.46
CA ASP A 168 13.26 11.26 1.66
C ASP A 168 11.74 11.13 1.40
N LEU A 169 11.13 10.02 1.83
CA LEU A 169 9.70 9.80 1.62
C LEU A 169 8.84 10.75 2.45
N ASP A 170 9.27 11.14 3.66
CA ASP A 170 8.55 12.08 4.49
C ASP A 170 8.49 13.47 3.84
N ASP A 171 9.59 13.92 3.25
CA ASP A 171 9.68 15.18 2.51
C ASP A 171 8.78 15.15 1.27
N LEU A 172 8.79 14.05 0.51
CA LEU A 172 7.92 13.88 -0.66
C LEU A 172 6.43 13.88 -0.29
N LEU A 173 6.07 13.25 0.83
CA LEU A 173 4.71 13.31 1.37
C LEU A 173 4.32 14.75 1.73
N ALA A 174 5.18 15.46 2.47
CA ALA A 174 4.93 16.85 2.84
C ALA A 174 4.76 17.75 1.61
N GLN A 175 5.63 17.59 0.61
CA GLN A 175 5.56 18.34 -0.64
C GLN A 175 4.25 18.04 -1.40
N THR A 176 3.92 16.76 -1.61
CA THR A 176 2.72 16.37 -2.37
C THR A 176 1.44 16.87 -1.72
N PHE A 177 1.35 16.83 -0.38
CA PHE A 177 0.22 17.40 0.34
C PHE A 177 0.21 18.94 0.34
N GLY A 178 1.38 19.57 0.28
CA GLY A 178 1.53 21.01 0.05
C GLY A 178 0.99 21.42 -1.32
N ASP A 179 1.38 20.70 -2.36
CA ASP A 179 0.93 20.92 -3.73
C ASP A 179 -0.60 20.79 -3.87
N LEU A 180 -1.20 19.78 -3.23
CA LEU A 180 -2.66 19.64 -3.17
C LEU A 180 -3.36 20.90 -2.64
N ARG A 181 -2.81 21.54 -1.61
CA ARG A 181 -3.39 22.76 -1.07
C ARG A 181 -3.30 23.93 -2.05
N THR A 182 -2.20 24.03 -2.79
CA THR A 182 -2.04 25.09 -3.79
C THR A 182 -3.00 24.93 -4.97
N LEU A 183 -3.32 23.69 -5.38
CA LEU A 183 -4.29 23.41 -6.45
C LEU A 183 -5.71 23.87 -6.11
N THR A 184 -6.05 23.97 -4.83
CA THR A 184 -7.40 24.35 -4.36
C THR A 184 -7.49 25.80 -3.89
N THR A 185 -6.36 26.51 -3.81
CA THR A 185 -6.31 27.92 -3.42
C THR A 185 -6.32 28.78 -4.69
N PRO A 186 -7.25 29.74 -4.85
CA PRO A 186 -7.22 30.68 -5.98
C PRO A 186 -5.87 31.40 -6.01
N SER A 187 -5.24 31.48 -7.20
CA SER A 187 -4.10 32.39 -7.40
C SER A 187 -4.57 33.83 -7.18
N ALA A 188 -3.96 34.51 -6.22
CA ALA A 188 -4.23 35.92 -5.92
C ALA A 188 -3.79 36.81 -7.07
#